data_7ebc0fdd6b5f5f31fede83fa30c65ae9
#
_entry.id   7ebc0fdd6b5f5f31fede83fa30c65ae9
#
_cell.length_a   1.000
_cell.length_b   1.000
_cell.length_c   1.000
_cell.angle_alpha   90.00
_cell.angle_beta   90.00
_cell.angle_gamma   90.00
#
_symmetry.space_group_name_H-M   'P 1'
#
loop_
_entity.id
_entity.type
_entity.pdbx_description
1 polymer ?
#
loop_
_entity_poly.entity_id
_entity_poly.type
_entity_poly.pdbx_seq_one_letter_code
_entity_poly.pdbx_strand_id
1 'polypeptide(L)'
;MKKLLGAATLACMATAAHAQTSVTIYGLIDANITYNNNADANKGSQFKLNSGGMNTSRFGLRGSEDLGGGLKAIMQLEGGILLDTGASDGDIFGRQANVGLQGDFGRVVAGRSYSTTYDFILPFDPMGYAPQYSWATSAGATGNRKDGMLTTISNLVKYQYDGKGYKLGATYGFGEVAGNTSGNAKYIVAASAFDGPWAAVITYEQNNSAPIASGSYDQAKVLHLAGSYELGDIKLFAGYRNFKKTLATGAADQRSDTLWLGANYSIAPAWTLTGIYYYQDIKNVAPGADADPGLLVLRARYALSKRTDLYVATGYAKASNNKLTGVSRDDAGFATNQASATVGIQHRF
;
A
#
# COMPACT_ATOMS: atom_id res chain seq x y z
N MET A 1 27.43 -44.77 -39.57
CA MET A 1 27.72 -43.85 -38.46
C MET A 1 27.29 -42.39 -38.70
N LYS A 2 27.40 -41.82 -39.93
CA LYS A 2 27.01 -40.42 -40.23
C LYS A 2 25.49 -40.14 -40.13
N LYS A 3 24.61 -41.12 -40.28
CA LYS A 3 23.14 -40.94 -40.20
C LYS A 3 22.59 -40.97 -38.75
N LEU A 4 23.33 -41.53 -37.79
CA LEU A 4 22.97 -41.54 -36.37
C LEU A 4 23.33 -40.23 -35.66
N LEU A 5 24.37 -39.53 -36.06
CA LEU A 5 24.67 -38.18 -35.52
C LEU A 5 23.63 -37.12 -35.90
N GLY A 6 23.06 -37.22 -37.11
CA GLY A 6 22.02 -36.26 -37.54
C GLY A 6 20.70 -36.36 -36.79
N ALA A 7 20.35 -37.60 -36.36
CA ALA A 7 19.11 -37.85 -35.56
C ALA A 7 19.25 -37.36 -34.11
N ALA A 8 20.46 -37.49 -33.51
CA ALA A 8 20.73 -37.01 -32.16
C ALA A 8 20.73 -35.48 -32.06
N THR A 9 21.22 -34.77 -33.09
CA THR A 9 21.21 -33.29 -33.13
C THR A 9 19.80 -32.73 -33.31
N LEU A 10 18.91 -33.36 -34.09
CA LEU A 10 17.52 -32.96 -34.24
C LEU A 10 16.71 -33.24 -32.94
N ALA A 11 16.98 -34.30 -32.21
CA ALA A 11 16.32 -34.60 -30.95
C ALA A 11 16.68 -33.63 -29.83
N CYS A 12 17.89 -33.08 -29.80
CA CYS A 12 18.30 -32.04 -28.85
C CYS A 12 17.67 -30.65 -29.14
N MET A 13 17.29 -30.38 -30.38
CA MET A 13 16.60 -29.12 -30.74
C MET A 13 15.09 -29.16 -30.44
N ALA A 14 14.48 -30.34 -30.30
CA ALA A 14 13.05 -30.47 -30.02
C ALA A 14 12.68 -30.26 -28.53
N THR A 15 13.65 -30.28 -27.61
CA THR A 15 13.41 -30.06 -26.19
C THR A 15 13.49 -28.60 -25.73
N ALA A 16 13.87 -27.66 -26.64
CA ALA A 16 13.98 -26.24 -26.34
C ALA A 16 12.66 -25.45 -26.52
N ALA A 17 11.53 -26.10 -26.82
CA ALA A 17 10.34 -25.41 -27.36
C ALA A 17 9.14 -25.32 -26.41
N HIS A 18 9.32 -25.37 -25.09
CA HIS A 18 8.18 -25.20 -24.16
C HIS A 18 8.43 -24.19 -23.03
N ALA A 19 9.17 -23.13 -23.27
CA ALA A 19 9.07 -21.96 -22.40
C ALA A 19 7.72 -21.27 -22.65
N GLN A 20 6.70 -21.60 -21.88
CA GLN A 20 5.40 -20.93 -22.00
C GLN A 20 5.53 -19.52 -21.43
N THR A 21 5.91 -18.57 -22.27
CA THR A 21 5.93 -17.15 -21.95
C THR A 21 4.51 -16.62 -21.99
N SER A 22 4.05 -16.04 -20.89
CA SER A 22 2.77 -15.35 -20.83
C SER A 22 2.94 -13.89 -20.46
N VAL A 23 2.24 -13.01 -21.19
CA VAL A 23 2.10 -11.60 -20.82
C VAL A 23 0.62 -11.32 -20.64
N THR A 24 0.25 -10.81 -19.48
CA THR A 24 -1.13 -10.48 -19.12
C THR A 24 -1.25 -8.98 -18.93
N ILE A 25 -2.23 -8.38 -19.59
CA ILE A 25 -2.71 -7.03 -19.29
C ILE A 25 -3.69 -7.14 -18.14
N TYR A 26 -3.56 -6.30 -17.13
CA TYR A 26 -4.47 -6.23 -16.01
C TYR A 26 -4.69 -4.80 -15.57
N GLY A 27 -5.74 -4.57 -14.81
CA GLY A 27 -6.00 -3.25 -14.25
C GLY A 27 -7.19 -3.21 -13.31
N LEU A 28 -7.37 -2.02 -12.77
CA LEU A 28 -8.49 -1.66 -11.93
C LEU A 28 -8.84 -0.21 -12.23
N ILE A 29 -10.11 0.06 -12.46
CA ILE A 29 -10.64 1.42 -12.57
C ILE A 29 -11.68 1.63 -11.46
N ASP A 30 -11.61 2.78 -10.81
CA ASP A 30 -12.47 3.19 -9.69
C ASP A 30 -12.88 4.64 -9.92
N ALA A 31 -14.15 4.85 -10.29
CA ALA A 31 -14.75 6.16 -10.48
C ALA A 31 -15.79 6.42 -9.39
N ASN A 32 -15.79 7.64 -8.85
CA ASN A 32 -16.70 7.97 -7.76
C ASN A 32 -17.10 9.44 -7.76
N ILE A 33 -18.28 9.71 -7.17
CA ILE A 33 -18.74 11.05 -6.83
C ILE A 33 -18.60 11.18 -5.32
N THR A 34 -17.85 12.19 -4.89
CA THR A 34 -17.58 12.48 -3.48
C THR A 34 -18.08 13.86 -3.10
N TYR A 35 -18.78 13.92 -2.00
CA TYR A 35 -19.11 15.15 -1.26
C TYR A 35 -18.17 15.27 -0.06
N ASN A 36 -17.56 16.45 0.11
CA ASN A 36 -16.82 16.83 1.30
C ASN A 36 -17.36 18.16 1.83
N ASN A 37 -17.59 18.27 3.13
CA ASN A 37 -17.72 19.59 3.75
C ASN A 37 -16.33 20.11 4.14
N ASN A 38 -16.23 21.39 4.53
CA ASN A 38 -14.96 22.01 4.93
C ASN A 38 -13.81 21.70 3.93
N ALA A 39 -14.11 21.80 2.63
CA ALA A 39 -13.22 21.39 1.56
C ALA A 39 -12.26 22.50 1.10
N ASP A 40 -12.40 23.72 1.62
CA ASP A 40 -11.54 24.85 1.34
C ASP A 40 -11.35 25.75 2.57
N ALA A 41 -10.53 26.81 2.45
CA ALA A 41 -10.24 27.76 3.52
C ALA A 41 -11.47 28.51 4.03
N ASN A 42 -12.51 28.65 3.21
CA ASN A 42 -13.79 29.27 3.57
C ASN A 42 -14.78 28.27 4.19
N LYS A 43 -14.34 27.01 4.40
CA LYS A 43 -15.15 25.89 4.89
C LYS A 43 -16.33 25.55 3.95
N GLY A 44 -16.17 25.83 2.68
CA GLY A 44 -17.12 25.47 1.62
C GLY A 44 -17.28 23.97 1.47
N SER A 45 -18.41 23.55 0.91
CA SER A 45 -18.66 22.17 0.54
C SER A 45 -18.32 21.93 -0.92
N GLN A 46 -17.83 20.75 -1.25
CA GLN A 46 -17.45 20.37 -2.60
C GLN A 46 -18.09 19.05 -3.02
N PHE A 47 -18.65 19.03 -4.23
CA PHE A 47 -18.95 17.81 -4.97
C PHE A 47 -17.91 17.64 -6.07
N LYS A 48 -17.35 16.45 -6.22
CA LYS A 48 -16.39 16.15 -7.27
C LYS A 48 -16.53 14.74 -7.80
N LEU A 49 -16.33 14.57 -9.11
CA LEU A 49 -16.01 13.29 -9.70
C LEU A 49 -14.51 13.03 -9.48
N ASN A 50 -14.17 11.86 -8.95
CA ASN A 50 -12.79 11.47 -8.66
C ASN A 50 -12.44 10.15 -9.27
N SER A 51 -11.15 9.96 -9.51
CA SER A 51 -10.51 8.66 -9.67
C SER A 51 -10.08 8.11 -8.32
N GLY A 52 -10.34 6.81 -8.06
CA GLY A 52 -9.70 6.14 -6.93
C GLY A 52 -10.31 6.37 -5.55
N GLY A 53 -11.61 6.28 -5.38
CA GLY A 53 -12.26 6.41 -4.06
C GLY A 53 -11.87 5.30 -3.09
N MET A 54 -12.01 4.04 -3.51
CA MET A 54 -11.63 2.86 -2.73
C MET A 54 -10.26 2.31 -3.14
N ASN A 55 -9.90 2.44 -4.41
CA ASN A 55 -8.60 1.97 -4.91
C ASN A 55 -8.08 2.91 -5.99
N THR A 56 -6.80 3.25 -5.97
CA THR A 56 -6.16 3.99 -7.06
C THR A 56 -6.34 3.25 -8.38
N SER A 57 -6.91 3.92 -9.38
CA SER A 57 -7.07 3.38 -10.72
C SER A 57 -5.71 3.16 -11.37
N ARG A 58 -5.57 2.03 -12.07
CA ARG A 58 -4.28 1.59 -12.60
C ARG A 58 -4.44 0.61 -13.74
N PHE A 59 -3.40 0.52 -14.56
CA PHE A 59 -3.22 -0.56 -15.53
C PHE A 59 -1.79 -1.09 -15.45
N GLY A 60 -1.58 -2.32 -15.92
CA GLY A 60 -0.24 -2.91 -15.90
C GLY A 60 -0.10 -4.12 -16.81
N LEU A 61 1.15 -4.52 -16.96
CA LEU A 61 1.60 -5.71 -17.65
C LEU A 61 2.29 -6.63 -16.64
N ARG A 62 1.97 -7.92 -16.66
CA ARG A 62 2.70 -8.98 -15.96
C ARG A 62 3.21 -9.98 -16.96
N GLY A 63 4.49 -10.27 -16.89
CA GLY A 63 5.13 -11.32 -17.67
C GLY A 63 5.62 -12.44 -16.78
N SER A 64 5.52 -13.67 -17.29
CA SER A 64 6.12 -14.85 -16.67
C SER A 64 6.64 -15.78 -17.75
N GLU A 65 7.89 -16.22 -17.62
CA GLU A 65 8.57 -17.17 -18.49
C GLU A 65 9.04 -18.34 -17.63
N ASP A 66 8.69 -19.55 -18.02
CA ASP A 66 9.19 -20.78 -17.36
C ASP A 66 10.61 -21.08 -17.86
N LEU A 67 11.57 -21.07 -16.94
CA LEU A 67 12.98 -21.36 -17.22
C LEU A 67 13.33 -22.84 -16.99
N GLY A 68 12.35 -23.65 -16.62
CA GLY A 68 12.53 -25.06 -16.26
C GLY A 68 12.91 -25.28 -14.79
N GLY A 69 12.74 -26.52 -14.32
CA GLY A 69 13.08 -26.88 -12.95
C GLY A 69 12.31 -26.15 -11.85
N GLY A 70 11.13 -25.59 -12.16
CA GLY A 70 10.33 -24.77 -11.23
C GLY A 70 10.77 -23.31 -11.12
N LEU A 71 11.83 -22.91 -11.86
CA LEU A 71 12.30 -21.53 -11.91
C LEU A 71 11.54 -20.73 -12.98
N LYS A 72 11.16 -19.49 -12.65
CA LYS A 72 10.50 -18.55 -13.56
C LYS A 72 11.20 -17.20 -13.55
N ALA A 73 11.35 -16.60 -14.73
CA ALA A 73 11.58 -15.16 -14.85
C ALA A 73 10.23 -14.44 -14.78
N ILE A 74 10.17 -13.36 -14.03
CA ILE A 74 8.95 -12.57 -13.85
C ILE A 74 9.22 -11.09 -14.09
N MET A 75 8.23 -10.38 -14.60
CA MET A 75 8.28 -8.92 -14.72
C MET A 75 6.93 -8.29 -14.37
N GLN A 76 6.95 -7.04 -13.92
CA GLN A 76 5.75 -6.24 -13.72
C GLN A 76 6.00 -4.77 -14.03
N LEU A 77 5.09 -4.19 -14.85
CA LEU A 77 5.00 -2.76 -15.12
C LEU A 77 3.60 -2.30 -14.73
N GLU A 78 3.46 -1.25 -13.89
CA GLU A 78 2.16 -0.74 -13.44
C GLU A 78 2.19 0.78 -13.34
N GLY A 79 1.21 1.43 -13.99
CA GLY A 79 0.97 2.86 -13.95
C GLY A 79 -0.36 3.23 -13.35
N GLY A 80 -0.45 4.41 -12.73
CA GLY A 80 -1.69 4.99 -12.24
C GLY A 80 -2.43 5.77 -13.33
N ILE A 81 -3.76 5.86 -13.20
CA ILE A 81 -4.64 6.61 -14.11
C ILE A 81 -5.57 7.48 -13.28
N LEU A 82 -5.74 8.74 -13.71
CA LEU A 82 -6.78 9.64 -13.23
C LEU A 82 -7.97 9.57 -14.19
N LEU A 83 -9.06 8.92 -13.77
CA LEU A 83 -10.23 8.68 -14.65
C LEU A 83 -11.04 9.95 -14.93
N ASP A 84 -10.99 10.91 -14.04
CA ASP A 84 -11.67 12.19 -14.16
C ASP A 84 -11.06 13.12 -15.22
N THR A 85 -9.76 12.96 -15.49
CA THR A 85 -9.01 13.80 -16.45
C THR A 85 -8.39 13.02 -17.60
N GLY A 86 -8.28 11.68 -17.49
CA GLY A 86 -7.58 10.84 -18.45
C GLY A 86 -6.06 10.92 -18.38
N ALA A 87 -5.51 11.64 -17.39
CA ALA A 87 -4.06 11.77 -17.19
C ALA A 87 -3.46 10.56 -16.48
N SER A 88 -2.13 10.42 -16.52
CA SER A 88 -1.40 9.49 -15.65
C SER A 88 -1.38 10.01 -14.21
N ASP A 89 -1.51 9.09 -13.23
CA ASP A 89 -1.27 9.39 -11.83
C ASP A 89 0.23 9.22 -11.51
N GLY A 90 0.99 10.29 -11.77
CA GLY A 90 2.45 10.30 -11.69
C GLY A 90 3.14 9.73 -12.94
N ASP A 91 4.36 9.16 -12.75
CA ASP A 91 5.13 8.57 -13.82
C ASP A 91 4.41 7.36 -14.45
N ILE A 92 4.64 7.11 -15.75
CA ILE A 92 3.93 6.06 -16.53
C ILE A 92 3.97 4.68 -15.87
N PHE A 93 5.07 4.30 -15.22
CA PHE A 93 5.20 3.09 -14.40
C PHE A 93 5.57 3.41 -12.96
N GLY A 94 5.04 4.51 -12.45
CA GLY A 94 5.33 5.04 -11.11
C GLY A 94 4.93 4.12 -9.95
N ARG A 95 4.09 3.12 -10.20
CA ARG A 95 3.65 2.15 -9.19
C ARG A 95 4.57 0.95 -9.10
N GLN A 96 4.86 0.30 -10.25
CA GLN A 96 5.78 -0.83 -10.33
C GLN A 96 6.51 -0.84 -11.68
N ALA A 97 7.82 -1.12 -11.65
CA ALA A 97 8.68 -1.36 -12.79
C ALA A 97 9.81 -2.27 -12.33
N ASN A 98 9.62 -3.59 -12.43
CA ASN A 98 10.54 -4.56 -11.88
C ASN A 98 10.62 -5.84 -12.70
N VAL A 99 11.75 -6.54 -12.52
CA VAL A 99 12.03 -7.85 -13.08
C VAL A 99 12.63 -8.72 -11.98
N GLY A 100 12.47 -10.03 -12.07
CA GLY A 100 13.02 -10.92 -11.07
C GLY A 100 12.88 -12.40 -11.38
N LEU A 101 13.16 -13.20 -10.35
CA LEU A 101 13.08 -14.66 -10.38
C LEU A 101 12.13 -15.16 -9.29
N GLN A 102 11.42 -16.23 -9.59
CA GLN A 102 10.53 -16.93 -8.67
C GLN A 102 10.75 -18.44 -8.77
N GLY A 103 10.77 -19.13 -7.65
CA GLY A 103 10.93 -20.59 -7.54
C GLY A 103 10.58 -21.07 -6.14
N ASP A 104 11.02 -22.27 -5.77
CA ASP A 104 10.79 -22.84 -4.44
C ASP A 104 11.44 -22.03 -3.31
N PHE A 105 12.47 -21.26 -3.65
CA PHE A 105 13.12 -20.32 -2.73
C PHE A 105 12.28 -19.05 -2.46
N GLY A 106 11.12 -18.88 -3.09
CA GLY A 106 10.31 -17.68 -3.05
C GLY A 106 10.51 -16.78 -4.29
N ARG A 107 10.41 -15.47 -4.12
CA ARG A 107 10.49 -14.46 -5.18
C ARG A 107 11.50 -13.36 -4.83
N VAL A 108 12.38 -13.05 -5.78
CA VAL A 108 13.28 -11.89 -5.74
C VAL A 108 12.99 -10.99 -6.92
N VAL A 109 12.80 -9.70 -6.69
CA VAL A 109 12.63 -8.69 -7.77
C VAL A 109 13.56 -7.51 -7.54
N ALA A 110 14.00 -6.90 -8.63
CA ALA A 110 14.81 -5.68 -8.65
C ALA A 110 14.12 -4.60 -9.50
N GLY A 111 14.26 -3.32 -9.09
CA GLY A 111 13.69 -2.16 -9.79
C GLY A 111 12.85 -1.28 -8.87
N ARG A 112 11.62 -0.93 -9.27
CA ARG A 112 10.62 -0.20 -8.50
C ARG A 112 9.45 -1.11 -8.17
N SER A 113 9.05 -1.13 -6.89
CA SER A 113 7.92 -1.97 -6.43
C SER A 113 7.27 -1.36 -5.20
N TYR A 114 6.10 -1.92 -4.83
CA TYR A 114 5.56 -1.69 -3.49
C TYR A 114 6.55 -2.19 -2.44
N SER A 115 6.59 -1.49 -1.32
CA SER A 115 7.42 -1.88 -0.18
C SER A 115 6.92 -3.21 0.41
N THR A 116 7.82 -3.91 1.11
CA THR A 116 7.42 -5.10 1.88
C THR A 116 6.39 -4.74 2.96
N THR A 117 6.53 -3.58 3.63
CA THR A 117 5.54 -3.09 4.60
C THR A 117 4.15 -2.96 3.97
N TYR A 118 4.08 -2.34 2.77
CA TYR A 118 2.80 -2.17 2.05
C TYR A 118 2.12 -3.51 1.75
N ASP A 119 2.85 -4.49 1.22
CA ASP A 119 2.29 -5.79 0.85
C ASP A 119 1.81 -6.59 2.08
N PHE A 120 2.52 -6.46 3.21
CA PHE A 120 2.26 -7.26 4.40
C PHE A 120 1.13 -6.67 5.27
N ILE A 121 0.99 -5.35 5.33
CA ILE A 121 -0.06 -4.68 6.14
C ILE A 121 -1.40 -4.59 5.40
N LEU A 122 -1.42 -4.60 4.06
CA LEU A 122 -2.65 -4.51 3.25
C LEU A 122 -3.77 -5.47 3.70
N PRO A 123 -3.50 -6.77 3.99
CA PRO A 123 -4.54 -7.70 4.43
C PRO A 123 -5.16 -7.38 5.79
N PHE A 124 -4.57 -6.46 6.56
CA PHE A 124 -4.97 -6.09 7.91
C PHE A 124 -5.63 -4.70 8.00
N ASP A 125 -5.84 -4.05 6.86
CA ASP A 125 -6.67 -2.85 6.74
C ASP A 125 -8.00 -3.18 6.07
N PRO A 126 -9.15 -3.15 6.77
CA PRO A 126 -10.44 -3.48 6.18
C PRO A 126 -10.88 -2.54 5.07
N MET A 127 -10.28 -1.34 4.96
CA MET A 127 -10.53 -0.41 3.85
C MET A 127 -9.60 -0.65 2.66
N GLY A 128 -8.58 -1.55 2.79
CA GLY A 128 -7.69 -1.93 1.69
C GLY A 128 -6.89 -0.76 1.13
N TYR A 129 -6.44 0.15 2.00
CA TYR A 129 -5.72 1.37 1.66
C TYR A 129 -6.51 2.35 0.77
N ALA A 130 -7.84 2.40 0.93
CA ALA A 130 -8.67 3.37 0.23
C ALA A 130 -8.09 4.79 0.35
N PRO A 131 -7.73 5.48 -0.76
CA PRO A 131 -7.09 6.80 -0.67
C PRO A 131 -7.90 7.81 0.12
N GLN A 132 -9.21 7.78 -0.04
CA GLN A 132 -10.13 8.69 0.64
C GLN A 132 -10.41 8.30 2.10
N TYR A 133 -10.31 7.00 2.49
CA TYR A 133 -10.93 6.49 3.71
C TYR A 133 -10.03 5.58 4.54
N SER A 134 -8.72 5.51 4.29
CA SER A 134 -7.80 4.72 5.09
C SER A 134 -6.60 5.53 5.58
N TRP A 135 -6.32 5.44 6.88
CA TRP A 135 -5.11 6.01 7.48
C TRP A 135 -4.06 4.95 7.84
N ALA A 136 -4.23 3.72 7.34
CA ALA A 136 -3.26 2.66 7.61
C ALA A 136 -1.89 2.93 6.98
N THR A 137 -1.81 3.57 5.81
CA THR A 137 -0.53 3.89 5.15
C THR A 137 0.11 5.15 5.68
N SER A 138 -0.70 6.20 5.89
CA SER A 138 -0.28 7.48 6.46
C SER A 138 -1.52 8.19 6.99
N ALA A 139 -1.34 9.08 7.94
CA ALA A 139 -2.39 9.97 8.39
C ALA A 139 -2.05 11.38 7.87
N GLY A 140 -2.54 11.72 6.67
CA GLY A 140 -2.34 13.03 6.03
C GLY A 140 -2.94 14.18 6.80
N ALA A 141 -3.91 13.88 7.65
CA ALA A 141 -4.59 14.78 8.57
C ALA A 141 -3.69 15.48 9.62
N THR A 142 -2.38 15.29 9.58
CA THR A 142 -1.46 15.80 10.60
C THR A 142 -0.65 17.02 10.14
N GLY A 143 -1.22 17.88 9.33
CA GLY A 143 -0.56 19.13 8.93
C GLY A 143 0.71 18.91 8.11
N ASN A 144 0.67 18.05 7.10
CA ASN A 144 1.77 17.71 6.18
C ASN A 144 2.93 16.90 6.79
N ARG A 145 2.79 16.31 7.98
CA ARG A 145 3.86 15.55 8.63
C ARG A 145 4.23 14.27 7.90
N LYS A 146 3.35 13.66 7.13
CA LYS A 146 3.54 12.37 6.45
C LYS A 146 4.03 11.26 7.39
N ASP A 147 3.38 11.13 8.53
CA ASP A 147 3.67 10.11 9.54
C ASP A 147 3.16 8.74 9.06
N GLY A 148 3.91 8.08 8.20
CA GLY A 148 3.45 6.84 7.60
C GLY A 148 4.58 5.97 7.07
N MET A 149 4.20 4.88 6.42
CA MET A 149 5.11 3.94 5.78
C MET A 149 5.43 4.34 4.34
N LEU A 150 6.52 3.79 3.81
CA LEU A 150 6.80 3.84 2.38
C LEU A 150 5.82 2.93 1.63
N THR A 151 5.13 3.45 0.63
CA THR A 151 4.22 2.64 -0.20
C THR A 151 4.94 2.02 -1.39
N THR A 152 5.77 2.80 -2.08
CA THR A 152 6.60 2.35 -3.21
C THR A 152 8.04 2.79 -3.01
N ILE A 153 8.98 2.00 -3.53
CA ILE A 153 10.42 2.26 -3.43
C ILE A 153 11.03 2.01 -4.80
N SER A 154 11.86 2.97 -5.26
CA SER A 154 12.74 2.81 -6.42
C SER A 154 14.08 2.20 -6.00
N ASN A 155 14.85 1.70 -6.98
CA ASN A 155 16.20 1.21 -6.77
C ASN A 155 16.27 0.14 -5.69
N LEU A 156 15.29 -0.79 -5.68
CA LEU A 156 15.18 -1.83 -4.66
C LEU A 156 15.59 -3.21 -5.17
N VAL A 157 16.01 -4.04 -4.21
CA VAL A 157 15.90 -5.50 -4.28
C VAL A 157 14.94 -5.92 -3.18
N LYS A 158 13.94 -6.72 -3.55
CA LYS A 158 12.91 -7.21 -2.64
C LYS A 158 12.81 -8.72 -2.72
N TYR A 159 12.80 -9.36 -1.56
CA TYR A 159 12.59 -10.79 -1.39
C TYR A 159 11.27 -11.04 -0.68
N GLN A 160 10.56 -12.09 -1.11
CA GLN A 160 9.37 -12.60 -0.44
C GLN A 160 9.35 -14.13 -0.52
N TYR A 161 9.04 -14.75 0.60
CA TYR A 161 8.81 -16.18 0.73
C TYR A 161 7.41 -16.44 1.30
N ASP A 162 6.63 -17.27 0.61
CA ASP A 162 5.30 -17.69 1.03
C ASP A 162 5.38 -19.16 1.48
N GLY A 163 5.48 -19.39 2.79
CA GLY A 163 5.49 -20.73 3.42
C GLY A 163 4.08 -21.20 3.77
N LYS A 164 3.98 -22.43 4.27
CA LYS A 164 2.71 -22.98 4.76
C LYS A 164 2.36 -22.32 6.11
N GLY A 165 1.38 -21.44 6.11
CA GLY A 165 0.91 -20.72 7.30
C GLY A 165 1.78 -19.53 7.73
N TYR A 166 2.75 -19.10 6.91
CA TYR A 166 3.53 -17.88 7.18
C TYR A 166 4.06 -17.24 5.90
N LYS A 167 4.41 -15.98 6.00
CA LYS A 167 5.15 -15.24 4.95
C LYS A 167 6.30 -14.48 5.57
N LEU A 168 7.40 -14.38 4.83
CA LEU A 168 8.56 -13.57 5.16
C LEU A 168 8.83 -12.58 4.04
N GLY A 169 9.30 -11.39 4.36
CA GLY A 169 9.64 -10.38 3.37
C GLY A 169 10.78 -9.50 3.81
N ALA A 170 11.60 -9.08 2.85
CA ALA A 170 12.66 -8.11 3.05
C ALA A 170 12.80 -7.21 1.83
N THR A 171 13.13 -5.94 2.06
CA THR A 171 13.47 -4.97 1.00
C THR A 171 14.72 -4.20 1.40
N TYR A 172 15.63 -4.07 0.46
CA TYR A 172 16.71 -3.10 0.51
C TYR A 172 16.56 -2.12 -0.65
N GLY A 173 16.44 -0.84 -0.35
CA GLY A 173 16.47 0.25 -1.33
C GLY A 173 17.83 0.94 -1.32
N PHE A 174 18.49 0.96 -2.47
CA PHE A 174 19.79 1.61 -2.65
C PHE A 174 19.62 3.13 -2.56
N GLY A 175 20.47 3.76 -1.76
CA GLY A 175 20.43 5.21 -1.57
C GLY A 175 21.10 6.00 -2.70
N GLU A 176 22.00 5.36 -3.45
CA GLU A 176 22.73 5.94 -4.60
C GLU A 176 23.49 7.24 -4.26
N VAL A 177 23.99 7.33 -3.04
CA VAL A 177 24.79 8.46 -2.57
C VAL A 177 26.29 8.10 -2.60
N ALA A 178 27.05 8.74 -3.46
CA ALA A 178 28.48 8.50 -3.56
C ALA A 178 29.20 8.73 -2.22
N GLY A 179 30.00 7.75 -1.77
CA GLY A 179 30.71 7.79 -0.51
C GLY A 179 29.87 7.60 0.76
N ASN A 180 28.55 7.38 0.62
CA ASN A 180 27.64 7.17 1.75
C ASN A 180 26.57 6.13 1.43
N THR A 181 26.83 4.86 1.73
CA THR A 181 25.91 3.74 1.44
C THR A 181 24.63 3.75 2.27
N SER A 182 24.62 4.46 3.40
CA SER A 182 23.45 4.57 4.30
C SER A 182 22.57 5.78 3.99
N GLY A 183 23.15 6.82 3.38
CA GLY A 183 22.37 7.99 2.94
C GLY A 183 21.32 7.60 1.91
N ASN A 184 20.10 8.06 2.06
CA ASN A 184 18.94 7.76 1.21
C ASN A 184 18.58 6.25 1.10
N ALA A 185 19.22 5.34 1.85
CA ALA A 185 18.95 3.92 1.86
C ALA A 185 17.65 3.57 2.61
N LYS A 186 17.00 2.46 2.23
CA LYS A 186 15.78 1.93 2.86
C LYS A 186 15.98 0.48 3.25
N TYR A 187 15.50 0.12 4.44
CA TYR A 187 15.61 -1.22 5.02
C TYR A 187 14.25 -1.64 5.53
N ILE A 188 13.72 -2.76 5.07
CA ILE A 188 12.41 -3.25 5.51
C ILE A 188 12.49 -4.75 5.71
N VAL A 189 11.90 -5.22 6.82
CA VAL A 189 11.65 -6.64 7.09
C VAL A 189 10.23 -6.84 7.57
N ALA A 190 9.64 -7.99 7.24
CA ALA A 190 8.29 -8.33 7.63
C ALA A 190 8.12 -9.82 7.81
N ALA A 191 7.24 -10.21 8.73
CA ALA A 191 6.76 -11.56 8.91
C ALA A 191 5.26 -11.55 9.19
N SER A 192 4.53 -12.50 8.62
CA SER A 192 3.13 -12.75 8.97
C SER A 192 2.91 -14.24 9.16
N ALA A 193 1.95 -14.57 10.03
CA ALA A 193 1.52 -15.92 10.32
C ALA A 193 0.00 -16.04 10.18
N PHE A 194 -0.47 -17.21 9.74
CA PHE A 194 -1.86 -17.52 9.48
C PHE A 194 -2.15 -18.92 10.05
N ASP A 195 -3.09 -19.02 10.98
CA ASP A 195 -3.49 -20.31 11.57
C ASP A 195 -5.01 -20.33 11.82
N GLY A 196 -5.74 -21.14 11.05
CA GLY A 196 -7.20 -21.18 11.09
C GLY A 196 -7.82 -19.79 10.90
N PRO A 197 -8.62 -19.31 11.89
CA PRO A 197 -9.26 -18.00 11.80
C PRO A 197 -8.31 -16.82 12.11
N TRP A 198 -7.09 -17.07 12.59
CA TRP A 198 -6.15 -16.06 13.04
C TRP A 198 -5.17 -15.67 11.95
N ALA A 199 -4.88 -14.39 11.85
CA ALA A 199 -3.72 -13.88 11.14
C ALA A 199 -3.05 -12.78 11.94
N ALA A 200 -1.74 -12.72 11.89
CA ALA A 200 -0.94 -11.68 12.53
C ALA A 200 0.23 -11.26 11.65
N VAL A 201 0.70 -10.03 11.82
CA VAL A 201 1.80 -9.46 11.06
C VAL A 201 2.64 -8.53 11.93
N ILE A 202 3.94 -8.54 11.69
CA ILE A 202 4.89 -7.54 12.18
C ILE A 202 5.71 -7.04 11.00
N THR A 203 5.92 -5.71 10.92
CA THR A 203 6.86 -5.11 9.96
C THR A 203 7.73 -4.08 10.63
N TYR A 204 8.97 -4.00 10.22
CA TYR A 204 9.88 -2.92 10.60
C TYR A 204 10.47 -2.29 9.35
N GLU A 205 10.44 -0.96 9.32
CA GLU A 205 10.93 -0.14 8.21
C GLU A 205 11.85 0.95 8.74
N GLN A 206 12.99 1.14 8.08
CA GLN A 206 13.85 2.30 8.25
C GLN A 206 14.06 2.97 6.91
N ASN A 207 13.77 4.26 6.86
CA ASN A 207 13.95 5.13 5.69
C ASN A 207 14.90 6.27 6.06
N ASN A 208 16.04 6.29 5.42
CA ASN A 208 16.99 7.39 5.52
C ASN A 208 16.74 8.40 4.40
N SER A 209 16.80 9.70 4.70
CA SER A 209 16.75 10.75 3.66
C SER A 209 18.10 10.89 2.94
N ALA A 210 18.11 11.67 1.87
CA ALA A 210 19.37 12.15 1.31
C ALA A 210 20.16 12.93 2.39
N PRO A 211 21.51 12.82 2.42
CA PRO A 211 22.32 13.58 3.35
C PRO A 211 22.21 15.10 3.12
N ILE A 212 22.20 15.86 4.20
CA ILE A 212 22.40 17.31 4.16
C ILE A 212 23.91 17.65 4.05
N ALA A 213 24.26 18.93 3.95
CA ALA A 213 25.65 19.36 3.75
C ALA A 213 26.64 18.86 4.81
N SER A 214 26.19 18.58 6.05
CA SER A 214 27.02 17.97 7.11
C SER A 214 27.28 16.47 6.93
N GLY A 215 26.67 15.83 5.93
CA GLY A 215 26.70 14.37 5.74
C GLY A 215 25.66 13.61 6.60
N SER A 216 24.96 14.30 7.52
CA SER A 216 23.86 13.73 8.31
C SER A 216 22.59 13.60 7.48
N TYR A 217 21.68 12.70 7.85
CA TYR A 217 20.39 12.50 7.18
C TYR A 217 19.27 12.25 8.19
N ASP A 218 18.04 12.59 7.80
CA ASP A 218 16.86 12.22 8.57
C ASP A 218 16.69 10.71 8.55
N GLN A 219 16.24 10.14 9.67
CA GLN A 219 15.97 8.71 9.78
C GLN A 219 14.54 8.50 10.29
N ALA A 220 13.65 8.01 9.41
CA ALA A 220 12.31 7.58 9.80
C ALA A 220 12.30 6.06 10.06
N LYS A 221 11.74 5.65 11.20
CA LYS A 221 11.54 4.27 11.62
C LYS A 221 10.05 4.03 11.82
N VAL A 222 9.54 2.94 11.26
CA VAL A 222 8.12 2.59 11.35
C VAL A 222 8.01 1.12 11.76
N LEU A 223 7.31 0.87 12.85
CA LEU A 223 6.95 -0.47 13.30
C LEU A 223 5.44 -0.65 13.14
N HIS A 224 5.01 -1.75 12.55
CA HIS A 224 3.61 -2.16 12.56
C HIS A 224 3.44 -3.49 13.28
N LEU A 225 2.33 -3.59 13.99
CA LEU A 225 1.77 -4.82 14.54
C LEU A 225 0.29 -4.84 14.14
N ALA A 226 -0.17 -5.91 13.51
CA ALA A 226 -1.59 -6.03 13.21
C ALA A 226 -2.05 -7.49 13.27
N GLY A 227 -3.35 -7.66 13.46
CA GLY A 227 -3.99 -8.96 13.48
C GLY A 227 -5.40 -8.92 12.91
N SER A 228 -5.89 -10.08 12.51
CA SER A 228 -7.28 -10.28 12.15
C SER A 228 -7.80 -11.61 12.68
N TYR A 229 -9.12 -11.66 12.89
CA TYR A 229 -9.82 -12.86 13.35
C TYR A 229 -11.12 -13.04 12.59
N GLU A 230 -11.34 -14.25 12.04
CA GLU A 230 -12.57 -14.59 11.32
C GLU A 230 -13.55 -15.29 12.26
N LEU A 231 -14.73 -14.68 12.45
CA LEU A 231 -15.82 -15.17 13.28
C LEU A 231 -17.07 -15.34 12.40
N GLY A 232 -17.21 -16.49 11.76
CA GLY A 232 -18.28 -16.73 10.79
C GLY A 232 -18.23 -15.71 9.64
N ASP A 233 -19.31 -14.96 9.47
CA ASP A 233 -19.42 -13.93 8.41
C ASP A 233 -18.75 -12.58 8.77
N ILE A 234 -18.15 -12.48 9.95
CA ILE A 234 -17.47 -11.28 10.43
C ILE A 234 -15.97 -11.50 10.43
N LYS A 235 -15.21 -10.58 9.85
CA LYS A 235 -13.76 -10.51 10.02
C LYS A 235 -13.40 -9.26 10.79
N LEU A 236 -12.78 -9.45 11.94
CA LEU A 236 -12.29 -8.39 12.82
C LEU A 236 -10.85 -8.04 12.49
N PHE A 237 -10.48 -6.77 12.68
CA PHE A 237 -9.14 -6.26 12.42
C PHE A 237 -8.70 -5.34 13.55
N ALA A 238 -7.45 -5.46 13.95
CA ALA A 238 -6.79 -4.51 14.83
C ALA A 238 -5.37 -4.26 14.34
N GLY A 239 -4.90 -3.01 14.42
CA GLY A 239 -3.55 -2.68 14.04
C GLY A 239 -3.00 -1.48 14.79
N TYR A 240 -1.67 -1.45 14.83
CA TYR A 240 -0.87 -0.42 15.50
C TYR A 240 0.32 -0.08 14.61
N ARG A 241 0.59 1.21 14.46
CA ARG A 241 1.79 1.76 13.82
C ARG A 241 2.48 2.73 14.76
N ASN A 242 3.75 2.48 15.06
CA ASN A 242 4.64 3.46 15.70
C ASN A 242 5.51 4.12 14.66
N PHE A 243 5.51 5.44 14.63
CA PHE A 243 6.35 6.26 13.75
C PHE A 243 7.31 7.11 14.58
N LYS A 244 8.58 7.08 14.20
CA LYS A 244 9.61 7.97 14.74
C LYS A 244 10.51 8.48 13.63
N LYS A 245 10.66 9.81 13.50
CA LYS A 245 11.61 10.44 12.58
C LYS A 245 12.59 11.29 13.37
N THR A 246 13.85 10.90 13.37
CA THR A 246 14.96 11.69 13.90
C THR A 246 15.46 12.61 12.79
N LEU A 247 15.61 13.89 13.11
CA LEU A 247 15.97 14.92 12.14
C LEU A 247 17.49 15.13 12.09
N ALA A 248 18.06 15.23 10.89
CA ALA A 248 19.48 15.50 10.66
C ALA A 248 19.98 16.81 11.30
N THR A 249 19.09 17.76 11.49
CA THR A 249 19.36 19.07 12.11
C THR A 249 19.53 19.02 13.63
N GLY A 250 19.25 17.86 14.27
CA GLY A 250 19.21 17.74 15.74
C GLY A 250 17.96 18.35 16.39
N ALA A 251 16.98 18.80 15.60
CA ALA A 251 15.69 19.24 16.14
C ALA A 251 14.94 18.04 16.77
N ALA A 252 13.91 18.34 17.55
CA ALA A 252 13.09 17.34 18.24
C ALA A 252 12.53 16.29 17.29
N ASP A 253 12.62 15.02 17.68
CA ASP A 253 12.06 13.89 16.89
C ASP A 253 10.57 14.09 16.62
N GLN A 254 10.14 13.80 15.41
CA GLN A 254 8.72 13.64 15.11
C GLN A 254 8.27 12.25 15.52
N ARG A 255 7.20 12.14 16.28
CA ARG A 255 6.65 10.87 16.76
C ARG A 255 5.14 10.84 16.66
N SER A 256 4.59 9.68 16.33
CA SER A 256 3.16 9.40 16.43
C SER A 256 2.91 7.91 16.56
N ASP A 257 1.79 7.58 17.20
CA ASP A 257 1.22 6.24 17.21
C ASP A 257 -0.11 6.29 16.46
N THR A 258 -0.36 5.32 15.58
CA THR A 258 -1.64 5.17 14.89
C THR A 258 -2.23 3.82 15.24
N LEU A 259 -3.48 3.82 15.68
CA LEU A 259 -4.26 2.63 16.03
C LEU A 259 -5.44 2.53 15.06
N TRP A 260 -5.84 1.32 14.72
CA TRP A 260 -7.11 1.08 14.04
C TRP A 260 -7.77 -0.18 14.55
N LEU A 261 -9.11 -0.12 14.58
CA LEU A 261 -9.98 -1.23 14.95
C LEU A 261 -11.17 -1.23 14.00
N GLY A 262 -11.47 -2.35 13.37
CA GLY A 262 -12.55 -2.43 12.40
C GLY A 262 -13.05 -3.83 12.16
N ALA A 263 -14.10 -3.91 11.34
CA ALA A 263 -14.71 -5.16 10.94
C ALA A 263 -15.25 -5.10 9.51
N ASN A 264 -15.20 -6.24 8.83
CA ASN A 264 -15.98 -6.54 7.63
C ASN A 264 -17.07 -7.55 8.01
N TYR A 265 -18.31 -7.29 7.62
CA TYR A 265 -19.44 -8.18 7.81
C TYR A 265 -20.05 -8.54 6.46
N SER A 266 -19.98 -9.82 6.08
CA SER A 266 -20.57 -10.37 4.86
C SER A 266 -22.03 -10.75 5.13
N ILE A 267 -22.96 -9.78 5.04
CA ILE A 267 -24.38 -9.98 5.36
C ILE A 267 -25.11 -10.84 4.32
N ALA A 268 -24.55 -10.94 3.12
CA ALA A 268 -25.02 -11.80 2.05
C ALA A 268 -23.87 -12.03 1.03
N PRO A 269 -23.94 -13.01 0.13
CA PRO A 269 -22.88 -13.32 -0.82
C PRO A 269 -22.39 -12.12 -1.66
N ALA A 270 -23.29 -11.17 -1.97
CA ALA A 270 -22.98 -9.97 -2.74
C ALA A 270 -22.71 -8.73 -1.87
N TRP A 271 -23.05 -8.74 -0.58
CA TRP A 271 -23.00 -7.57 0.28
C TRP A 271 -21.94 -7.67 1.38
N THR A 272 -21.10 -6.67 1.49
CA THR A 272 -20.16 -6.52 2.60
C THR A 272 -20.32 -5.14 3.22
N LEU A 273 -20.51 -5.09 4.54
CA LEU A 273 -20.45 -3.88 5.32
C LEU A 273 -19.07 -3.79 5.98
N THR A 274 -18.48 -2.61 6.00
CA THR A 274 -17.21 -2.32 6.69
C THR A 274 -17.42 -1.18 7.65
N GLY A 275 -16.94 -1.34 8.89
CA GLY A 275 -16.84 -0.27 9.86
C GLY A 275 -15.41 -0.23 10.41
N ILE A 276 -14.82 0.96 10.51
CA ILE A 276 -13.46 1.11 11.04
C ILE A 276 -13.28 2.47 11.69
N TYR A 277 -12.51 2.49 12.78
CA TYR A 277 -12.03 3.68 13.44
C TYR A 277 -10.50 3.70 13.44
N TYR A 278 -9.92 4.80 12.95
CA TYR A 278 -8.49 5.11 13.06
C TYR A 278 -8.31 6.22 14.07
N TYR A 279 -7.27 6.12 14.88
CA TYR A 279 -6.85 7.17 15.81
C TYR A 279 -5.35 7.36 15.73
N GLN A 280 -4.90 8.62 15.68
CA GLN A 280 -3.49 8.95 15.72
C GLN A 280 -3.19 9.81 16.96
N ASP A 281 -2.25 9.35 17.78
CA ASP A 281 -1.67 10.06 18.91
C ASP A 281 -0.36 10.72 18.44
N ILE A 282 -0.35 12.05 18.37
CA ILE A 282 0.79 12.85 17.93
C ILE A 282 1.60 13.24 19.16
N LYS A 283 2.85 12.79 19.18
CA LYS A 283 3.75 12.94 20.31
C LYS A 283 4.88 13.91 20.06
N ASN A 284 5.55 14.30 21.14
CA ASN A 284 6.75 15.12 21.12
C ASN A 284 6.51 16.51 20.48
N VAL A 285 5.35 17.10 20.77
CA VAL A 285 4.96 18.45 20.42
C VAL A 285 4.67 19.27 21.68
N ALA A 286 4.61 20.59 21.56
CA ALA A 286 4.27 21.45 22.69
C ALA A 286 2.86 21.11 23.23
N PRO A 287 2.59 21.26 24.54
CA PRO A 287 1.28 21.05 25.12
C PRO A 287 0.20 21.81 24.36
N GLY A 288 -0.90 21.13 23.98
CA GLY A 288 -2.00 21.70 23.19
C GLY A 288 -1.67 21.93 21.71
N ALA A 289 -0.51 21.45 21.21
CA ALA A 289 -0.15 21.47 19.81
C ALA A 289 -0.48 20.16 19.05
N ASP A 290 -0.79 19.11 19.79
CA ASP A 290 -1.21 17.79 19.31
C ASP A 290 -2.59 17.84 18.67
N ALA A 291 -2.71 17.37 17.45
CA ALA A 291 -3.99 17.28 16.75
C ALA A 291 -4.81 16.08 17.18
N ASP A 292 -4.16 14.97 17.51
CA ASP A 292 -4.72 13.68 17.89
C ASP A 292 -6.00 13.33 17.13
N PRO A 293 -5.93 13.26 15.79
CA PRO A 293 -7.11 13.12 14.98
C PRO A 293 -7.65 11.69 15.02
N GLY A 294 -8.98 11.57 14.96
CA GLY A 294 -9.70 10.32 14.76
C GLY A 294 -10.50 10.34 13.47
N LEU A 295 -10.62 9.20 12.81
CA LEU A 295 -11.43 8.99 11.60
C LEU A 295 -12.32 7.76 11.79
N LEU A 296 -13.63 7.97 11.72
CA LEU A 296 -14.63 6.91 11.62
C LEU A 296 -15.05 6.75 10.16
N VAL A 297 -15.05 5.51 9.66
CA VAL A 297 -15.50 5.19 8.30
C VAL A 297 -16.52 4.05 8.33
N LEU A 298 -17.57 4.21 7.53
CA LEU A 298 -18.54 3.16 7.21
C LEU A 298 -18.61 2.98 5.70
N ARG A 299 -18.67 1.72 5.23
CA ARG A 299 -18.82 1.38 3.82
C ARG A 299 -19.81 0.24 3.63
N ALA A 300 -20.68 0.36 2.64
CA ALA A 300 -21.43 -0.74 2.06
C ALA A 300 -20.92 -1.01 0.65
N ARG A 301 -20.57 -2.27 0.35
CA ARG A 301 -20.14 -2.73 -0.96
C ARG A 301 -21.10 -3.79 -1.49
N TYR A 302 -21.48 -3.66 -2.75
CA TYR A 302 -22.31 -4.62 -3.48
C TYR A 302 -21.56 -5.16 -4.69
N ALA A 303 -21.28 -6.46 -4.71
CA ALA A 303 -20.62 -7.13 -5.81
C ALA A 303 -21.64 -7.42 -6.94
N LEU A 304 -21.54 -6.70 -8.06
CA LEU A 304 -22.31 -7.01 -9.28
C LEU A 304 -21.76 -8.27 -9.97
N SER A 305 -20.45 -8.49 -9.83
CA SER A 305 -19.76 -9.67 -10.35
C SER A 305 -18.45 -9.89 -9.57
N LYS A 306 -17.68 -10.94 -9.94
CA LYS A 306 -16.32 -11.15 -9.38
C LYS A 306 -15.36 -9.99 -9.68
N ARG A 307 -15.66 -9.14 -10.66
CA ARG A 307 -14.77 -8.05 -11.13
C ARG A 307 -15.35 -6.66 -10.92
N THR A 308 -16.66 -6.52 -10.66
CA THR A 308 -17.35 -5.23 -10.60
C THR A 308 -18.08 -5.07 -9.29
N ASP A 309 -17.75 -4.00 -8.57
CA ASP A 309 -18.37 -3.64 -7.30
C ASP A 309 -18.99 -2.23 -7.38
N LEU A 310 -20.16 -2.05 -6.79
CA LEU A 310 -20.70 -0.75 -6.40
C LEU A 310 -20.40 -0.53 -4.93
N TYR A 311 -20.19 0.72 -4.51
CA TYR A 311 -20.00 1.04 -3.10
C TYR A 311 -20.57 2.41 -2.73
N VAL A 312 -20.95 2.51 -1.45
CA VAL A 312 -21.22 3.76 -0.76
C VAL A 312 -20.32 3.78 0.46
N ALA A 313 -19.64 4.89 0.72
CA ALA A 313 -18.82 5.08 1.90
C ALA A 313 -19.04 6.46 2.50
N THR A 314 -18.90 6.55 3.82
CA THR A 314 -18.90 7.82 4.53
C THR A 314 -17.79 7.82 5.56
N GLY A 315 -17.20 8.99 5.79
CA GLY A 315 -16.15 9.19 6.77
C GLY A 315 -16.38 10.48 7.56
N TYR A 316 -15.97 10.46 8.83
CA TYR A 316 -15.93 11.63 9.68
C TYR A 316 -14.61 11.69 10.42
N ALA A 317 -13.83 12.72 10.12
CA ALA A 317 -12.57 13.01 10.79
C ALA A 317 -12.74 14.18 11.77
N LYS A 318 -12.08 14.11 12.93
CA LYS A 318 -12.05 15.18 13.92
C LYS A 318 -10.68 15.24 14.60
N ALA A 319 -10.15 16.45 14.75
CA ALA A 319 -8.91 16.73 15.49
C ALA A 319 -9.19 17.49 16.78
N SER A 320 -8.25 17.36 17.73
CA SER A 320 -8.23 18.09 19.00
C SER A 320 -7.50 19.44 18.86
N ASN A 321 -7.52 20.25 19.92
CA ASN A 321 -6.73 21.48 20.08
C ASN A 321 -6.83 22.48 18.91
N ASN A 322 -8.02 22.58 18.30
CA ASN A 322 -8.29 23.45 17.14
C ASN A 322 -7.34 23.20 15.95
N LYS A 323 -6.77 21.98 15.83
CA LYS A 323 -5.93 21.61 14.70
C LYS A 323 -6.77 21.18 13.51
N LEU A 324 -6.20 21.31 12.30
CA LEU A 324 -6.87 20.94 11.07
C LEU A 324 -6.80 19.42 10.85
N THR A 325 -7.85 18.88 10.21
CA THR A 325 -7.90 17.48 9.80
C THR A 325 -8.77 17.29 8.57
N GLY A 326 -8.47 16.26 7.76
CA GLY A 326 -9.26 15.81 6.61
C GLY A 326 -9.58 14.32 6.71
N VAL A 327 -10.59 13.88 5.96
CA VAL A 327 -10.94 12.45 5.87
C VAL A 327 -9.89 11.70 5.05
N SER A 328 -9.43 12.29 3.94
CA SER A 328 -8.40 11.71 3.09
C SER A 328 -7.04 11.68 3.79
N ARG A 329 -6.30 10.59 3.59
CA ARG A 329 -4.91 10.48 4.09
C ARG A 329 -3.94 11.47 3.46
N ASP A 330 -4.29 12.02 2.30
CA ASP A 330 -3.43 12.90 1.50
C ASP A 330 -3.82 14.40 1.65
N ASP A 331 -4.82 14.70 2.47
CA ASP A 331 -5.35 16.05 2.69
C ASP A 331 -5.30 16.42 4.18
N ALA A 332 -4.59 17.51 4.49
CA ALA A 332 -4.51 18.03 5.85
C ALA A 332 -5.81 18.71 6.34
N GLY A 333 -6.78 18.92 5.42
CA GLY A 333 -8.06 19.55 5.72
C GLY A 333 -7.97 21.06 5.95
N PHE A 334 -9.12 21.69 6.10
CA PHE A 334 -9.29 23.15 6.28
C PHE A 334 -10.05 23.51 7.56
N ALA A 335 -10.47 22.53 8.35
CA ALA A 335 -11.19 22.71 9.60
C ALA A 335 -10.77 21.68 10.64
N THR A 336 -11.28 21.82 11.86
CA THR A 336 -11.05 20.86 12.96
C THR A 336 -11.80 19.55 12.78
N ASN A 337 -12.66 19.47 11.78
CA ASN A 337 -13.38 18.27 11.37
C ASN A 337 -13.73 18.32 9.88
N GLN A 338 -13.96 17.15 9.31
CA GLN A 338 -14.45 16.98 7.96
C GLN A 338 -15.37 15.77 7.88
N ALA A 339 -16.49 15.90 7.17
CA ALA A 339 -17.35 14.79 6.78
C ALA A 339 -17.23 14.58 5.27
N SER A 340 -17.25 13.31 4.87
CA SER A 340 -17.21 12.89 3.47
C SER A 340 -18.25 11.83 3.20
N ALA A 341 -18.87 11.87 2.02
CA ALA A 341 -19.75 10.81 1.52
C ALA A 341 -19.43 10.55 0.04
N THR A 342 -19.34 9.27 -0.32
CA THR A 342 -18.92 8.82 -1.65
C THR A 342 -19.81 7.71 -2.15
N VAL A 343 -20.19 7.76 -3.43
CA VAL A 343 -20.77 6.66 -4.18
C VAL A 343 -19.90 6.38 -5.40
N GLY A 344 -19.62 5.12 -5.68
CA GLY A 344 -18.72 4.78 -6.77
C GLY A 344 -18.88 3.37 -7.30
N ILE A 345 -18.17 3.14 -8.40
CA ILE A 345 -18.05 1.86 -9.09
C ILE A 345 -16.59 1.51 -9.28
N GLN A 346 -16.27 0.25 -9.03
CA GLN A 346 -14.94 -0.29 -9.26
C GLN A 346 -15.03 -1.50 -10.21
N HIS A 347 -14.13 -1.55 -11.21
CA HIS A 347 -14.03 -2.67 -12.15
C HIS A 347 -12.58 -3.13 -12.27
N ARG A 348 -12.37 -4.45 -12.24
CA ARG A 348 -11.07 -5.13 -12.44
C ARG A 348 -11.09 -5.88 -13.76
N PHE A 349 -10.02 -5.82 -14.53
CA PHE A 349 -9.87 -6.51 -15.81
C PHE A 349 -8.53 -7.20 -15.95
#